data_ea2bd223ae8ea75a169c004f7acf86bc
#
_entry.id   ea2bd223ae8ea75a169c004f7acf86bc
#
_cell.length_a   1.000
_cell.length_b   1.000
_cell.length_c   1.000
_cell.angle_alpha   90.00
_cell.angle_beta   90.00
_cell.angle_gamma   90.00
#
_symmetry.space_group_name_H-M   'P 1'
#
loop_
_entity.id
_entity.type
_entity.pdbx_description
1 polymer ?
#
loop_
_entity_poly.entity_id
_entity_poly.type
_entity_poly.pdbx_seq_one_letter_code
_entity_poly.pdbx_strand_id
1 'polypeptide(L)'
;MTTFSPIPDSFIVNNNCIIKSNPKYDVLTYQQLLDLKKLTPENLKKEWDKMIKAPSDKNRRTFVGNKILYHFQFEELLKTKRDIKDYKTIDEILSNKELSKKWIDYAIKLNRNIKKPYLTSVDIFECYRLCKGSVVFFKPFTTKYLCTHFKATAVLDPCAGWGGRLLGARSLGLEYTGIDTNINLKKNYDKMLELYGGTMLYENCLESDFSTINYDIVITSPPYLNIEQYSHMPLFQSESDYYKDFLIPLIKQC
;
A
#
# COMPACT_ATOMS: atom_id res chain seq x y z
N MET A 1 -25.36 -26.66 8.45
CA MET A 1 -25.60 -25.60 7.45
C MET A 1 -26.02 -24.36 8.22
N THR A 2 -25.13 -23.39 8.36
CA THR A 2 -25.48 -22.11 8.97
C THR A 2 -26.33 -21.33 7.99
N THR A 3 -27.60 -21.14 8.30
CA THR A 3 -28.50 -20.26 7.56
C THR A 3 -28.01 -18.84 7.71
N PHE A 4 -27.55 -18.26 6.61
CA PHE A 4 -27.14 -16.86 6.60
C PHE A 4 -28.39 -15.98 6.70
N SER A 5 -28.38 -15.08 7.68
CA SER A 5 -29.40 -14.06 7.75
C SER A 5 -29.35 -13.19 6.48
N PRO A 6 -30.48 -12.86 5.88
CA PRO A 6 -30.54 -11.91 4.77
C PRO A 6 -29.91 -10.57 5.21
N ILE A 7 -29.45 -9.79 4.24
CA ILE A 7 -28.95 -8.43 4.52
C ILE A 7 -30.08 -7.70 5.26
N PRO A 8 -29.83 -7.20 6.48
CA PRO A 8 -30.87 -6.47 7.18
C PRO A 8 -31.39 -5.30 6.33
N ASP A 9 -32.69 -5.04 6.34
CA ASP A 9 -33.33 -3.91 5.63
C ASP A 9 -32.72 -2.55 6.00
N SER A 10 -31.91 -2.53 7.06
CA SER A 10 -31.12 -1.40 7.51
C SER A 10 -29.93 -1.04 6.61
N PHE A 11 -29.59 -1.85 5.61
CA PHE A 11 -28.50 -1.58 4.69
C PHE A 11 -29.02 -1.15 3.34
N ILE A 12 -28.77 0.10 3.00
CA ILE A 12 -28.98 0.64 1.66
C ILE A 12 -27.59 0.82 1.04
N VAL A 13 -27.38 0.20 -0.10
CA VAL A 13 -26.17 0.44 -0.90
C VAL A 13 -26.52 1.54 -1.89
N ASN A 14 -25.97 2.72 -1.68
CA ASN A 14 -25.99 3.84 -2.62
C ASN A 14 -24.66 3.97 -3.33
N ASN A 15 -24.61 4.79 -4.38
CA ASN A 15 -23.38 5.10 -5.07
C ASN A 15 -22.30 5.47 -4.04
N ASN A 16 -21.30 4.62 -3.89
CA ASN A 16 -20.15 4.78 -2.99
C ASN A 16 -20.39 4.61 -1.48
N CYS A 17 -21.58 4.16 -1.02
CA CYS A 17 -21.74 3.96 0.42
C CYS A 17 -22.65 2.79 0.78
N ILE A 18 -22.40 2.22 1.94
CA ILE A 18 -23.33 1.35 2.65
C ILE A 18 -24.03 2.23 3.67
N ILE A 19 -25.32 2.44 3.46
CA ILE A 19 -26.14 3.30 4.32
C ILE A 19 -26.80 2.44 5.38
N LYS A 20 -26.76 2.90 6.59
CA LYS A 20 -27.30 2.26 7.76
C LYS A 20 -28.50 3.01 8.28
N SER A 21 -29.54 2.29 8.65
CA SER A 21 -30.73 2.88 9.25
C SER A 21 -30.58 3.23 10.73
N ASN A 22 -29.60 2.65 11.43
CA ASN A 22 -29.42 2.92 12.85
C ASN A 22 -28.38 4.03 13.08
N PRO A 23 -28.78 5.20 13.61
CA PRO A 23 -27.90 6.36 13.79
C PRO A 23 -26.75 6.13 14.80
N LYS A 24 -26.79 5.04 15.56
CA LYS A 24 -25.73 4.71 16.52
C LYS A 24 -24.40 4.32 15.84
N TYR A 25 -24.41 4.09 14.54
CA TYR A 25 -23.26 3.56 13.84
C TYR A 25 -23.08 4.27 12.51
N ASP A 26 -21.95 4.88 12.32
CA ASP A 26 -21.65 5.68 11.14
C ASP A 26 -21.65 4.84 9.86
N VAL A 27 -22.30 5.39 8.87
CA VAL A 27 -22.26 4.91 7.50
C VAL A 27 -20.98 5.40 6.88
N LEU A 28 -20.12 4.50 6.46
CA LEU A 28 -18.92 4.88 5.75
C LEU A 28 -19.16 4.91 4.25
N THR A 29 -19.12 6.11 3.68
CA THR A 29 -18.97 6.32 2.25
C THR A 29 -17.55 5.94 1.80
N TYR A 30 -17.33 5.89 0.48
CA TYR A 30 -15.97 5.74 -0.05
C TYR A 30 -15.04 6.83 0.48
N GLN A 31 -15.51 8.09 0.52
CA GLN A 31 -14.72 9.21 1.08
C GLN A 31 -14.39 9.00 2.56
N GLN A 32 -15.36 8.57 3.36
CA GLN A 32 -15.13 8.27 4.77
C GLN A 32 -14.16 7.10 4.97
N LEU A 33 -14.17 6.10 4.07
CA LEU A 33 -13.17 5.03 4.06
C LEU A 33 -11.76 5.59 3.84
N LEU A 34 -11.60 6.52 2.90
CA LEU A 34 -10.33 7.22 2.67
C LEU A 34 -9.93 8.04 3.91
N ASP A 35 -10.86 8.78 4.49
CA ASP A 35 -10.62 9.66 5.62
C ASP A 35 -10.21 8.90 6.89
N LEU A 36 -10.68 7.66 7.07
CA LEU A 36 -10.24 6.80 8.17
C LEU A 36 -8.73 6.52 8.21
N LYS A 37 -8.04 6.66 7.10
CA LYS A 37 -6.59 6.47 7.01
C LYS A 37 -5.83 7.79 7.05
N LYS A 38 -6.53 8.94 6.97
CA LYS A 38 -5.90 10.25 7.11
C LYS A 38 -5.52 10.50 8.57
N LEU A 39 -4.38 11.12 8.75
CA LEU A 39 -3.86 11.54 10.05
C LEU A 39 -3.88 13.07 10.12
N THR A 40 -4.15 13.61 11.29
CA THR A 40 -3.87 15.03 11.55
C THR A 40 -2.37 15.28 11.56
N PRO A 41 -1.90 16.52 11.34
CA PRO A 41 -0.46 16.83 11.41
C PRO A 41 0.19 16.37 12.72
N GLU A 42 -0.50 16.51 13.85
CA GLU A 42 -0.02 16.06 15.15
C GLU A 42 0.13 14.53 15.22
N ASN A 43 -0.87 13.80 14.72
CA ASN A 43 -0.83 12.34 14.70
C ASN A 43 0.23 11.83 13.72
N LEU A 44 0.41 12.52 12.59
CA LEU A 44 1.45 12.20 11.62
C LEU A 44 2.84 12.34 12.25
N LYS A 45 3.07 13.47 12.93
CA LYS A 45 4.30 13.71 13.71
C LYS A 45 4.49 12.63 14.77
N LYS A 46 3.44 12.31 15.54
CA LYS A 46 3.50 11.26 16.57
C LYS A 46 3.86 9.88 16.01
N GLU A 47 3.31 9.49 14.85
CA GLU A 47 3.67 8.22 14.21
C GLU A 47 5.10 8.26 13.67
N TRP A 48 5.58 9.41 13.19
CA TRP A 48 6.97 9.59 12.78
C TRP A 48 7.94 9.51 13.96
N ASP A 49 7.65 10.17 15.07
CA ASP A 49 8.44 10.09 16.29
C ASP A 49 8.54 8.65 16.84
N LYS A 50 7.46 7.87 16.72
CA LYS A 50 7.49 6.43 17.02
C LYS A 50 8.41 5.66 16.08
N MET A 51 8.42 6.01 14.79
CA MET A 51 9.28 5.37 13.80
C MET A 51 10.76 5.66 14.09
N ILE A 52 11.09 6.91 14.43
CA ILE A 52 12.46 7.31 14.83
C ILE A 52 12.89 6.55 16.09
N LYS A 53 12.04 6.50 17.12
CA LYS A 53 12.36 5.89 18.43
C LYS A 53 12.33 4.36 18.43
N ALA A 54 11.73 3.73 17.42
CA ALA A 54 11.63 2.27 17.37
C ALA A 54 13.03 1.63 17.29
N PRO A 55 13.40 0.73 18.23
CA PRO A 55 14.72 0.08 18.20
C PRO A 55 14.85 -0.77 16.95
N SER A 56 15.99 -0.64 16.26
CA SER A 56 16.28 -1.28 14.97
C SER A 56 17.34 -2.38 15.04
N ASP A 57 17.79 -2.74 16.24
CA ASP A 57 18.80 -3.77 16.49
C ASP A 57 18.30 -5.21 16.30
N LYS A 58 16.98 -5.40 16.26
CA LYS A 58 16.35 -6.72 16.12
C LYS A 58 15.25 -6.70 15.10
N ASN A 59 15.21 -7.73 14.25
CA ASN A 59 14.09 -7.92 13.34
C ASN A 59 12.82 -8.20 14.16
N ARG A 60 11.85 -7.32 14.09
CA ARG A 60 10.57 -7.43 14.81
C ARG A 60 9.41 -7.43 13.83
N ARG A 61 8.38 -8.22 14.13
CA ARG A 61 7.10 -8.16 13.41
C ARG A 61 6.31 -6.92 13.86
N THR A 62 6.74 -5.74 13.42
CA THR A 62 6.08 -4.47 13.73
C THR A 62 5.50 -3.81 12.50
N PHE A 63 4.46 -3.00 12.71
CA PHE A 63 3.80 -2.18 11.69
C PHE A 63 4.05 -0.69 11.88
N VAL A 64 5.06 -0.33 12.67
CA VAL A 64 5.46 1.07 12.87
C VAL A 64 5.80 1.68 11.51
N GLY A 65 5.27 2.87 11.24
CA GLY A 65 5.39 3.57 9.96
C GLY A 65 4.28 3.25 8.95
N ASN A 66 3.57 2.10 9.07
CA ASN A 66 2.52 1.76 8.11
C ASN A 66 1.36 2.76 8.09
N LYS A 67 1.02 3.38 9.22
CA LYS A 67 -0.04 4.40 9.26
C LYS A 67 0.31 5.63 8.43
N ILE A 68 1.59 5.98 8.33
CA ILE A 68 2.08 7.06 7.49
C ILE A 68 1.87 6.69 6.02
N LEU A 69 2.22 5.46 5.63
CA LEU A 69 1.97 4.99 4.26
C LEU A 69 0.48 5.00 3.91
N TYR A 70 -0.39 4.51 4.80
CA TYR A 70 -1.83 4.59 4.58
C TYR A 70 -2.32 6.03 4.45
N HIS A 71 -1.79 6.97 5.25
CA HIS A 71 -2.16 8.37 5.16
C HIS A 71 -1.91 8.96 3.76
N PHE A 72 -0.77 8.64 3.14
CA PHE A 72 -0.41 9.19 1.84
C PHE A 72 -0.94 8.34 0.68
N GLN A 73 -0.83 7.02 0.75
CA GLN A 73 -0.94 6.12 -0.40
C GLN A 73 -2.25 5.32 -0.46
N PHE A 74 -3.14 5.43 0.52
CA PHE A 74 -4.29 4.55 0.63
C PHE A 74 -5.23 4.66 -0.57
N GLU A 75 -5.46 5.86 -1.09
CA GLU A 75 -6.32 6.08 -2.24
C GLU A 75 -5.81 5.35 -3.49
N GLU A 76 -4.51 5.49 -3.78
CA GLU A 76 -3.91 4.80 -4.93
C GLU A 76 -3.84 3.29 -4.71
N LEU A 77 -3.66 2.85 -3.47
CA LEU A 77 -3.74 1.43 -3.13
C LEU A 77 -5.11 0.81 -3.47
N LEU A 78 -6.20 1.53 -3.22
CA LEU A 78 -7.55 1.05 -3.52
C LEU A 78 -7.84 0.94 -5.02
N LYS A 79 -7.10 1.66 -5.85
CA LYS A 79 -7.20 1.65 -7.32
C LYS A 79 -6.27 0.63 -7.99
N THR A 80 -5.32 0.04 -7.24
CA THR A 80 -4.32 -0.87 -7.80
C THR A 80 -4.94 -2.20 -8.20
N LYS A 81 -4.62 -2.67 -9.40
CA LYS A 81 -5.06 -3.95 -9.96
C LYS A 81 -4.04 -5.06 -9.69
N ARG A 82 -4.52 -6.30 -9.72
CA ARG A 82 -3.68 -7.50 -9.65
C ARG A 82 -4.01 -8.42 -10.83
N ASP A 83 -3.06 -9.25 -11.21
CA ASP A 83 -3.25 -10.26 -12.24
C ASP A 83 -4.07 -11.44 -11.69
N ILE A 84 -5.35 -11.19 -11.50
CA ILE A 84 -6.35 -12.20 -11.11
C ILE A 84 -7.53 -12.04 -12.04
N LYS A 85 -7.97 -13.13 -12.63
CA LYS A 85 -9.15 -13.14 -13.51
C LYS A 85 -10.33 -12.45 -12.83
N ASP A 86 -10.99 -11.57 -13.56
CA ASP A 86 -12.14 -10.78 -13.10
C ASP A 86 -11.86 -9.93 -11.85
N TYR A 87 -10.59 -9.52 -11.66
CA TYR A 87 -10.24 -8.63 -10.57
C TYR A 87 -10.94 -7.28 -10.71
N LYS A 88 -11.63 -6.89 -9.64
CA LYS A 88 -12.21 -5.56 -9.47
C LYS A 88 -11.53 -4.86 -8.32
N THR A 89 -11.18 -3.60 -8.49
CA THR A 89 -10.64 -2.79 -7.39
C THR A 89 -11.71 -2.51 -6.35
N ILE A 90 -11.31 -2.14 -5.15
CA ILE A 90 -12.29 -1.75 -4.11
C ILE A 90 -13.07 -0.50 -4.51
N ASP A 91 -12.45 0.41 -5.25
CA ASP A 91 -13.10 1.58 -5.83
C ASP A 91 -14.22 1.19 -6.79
N GLU A 92 -13.94 0.29 -7.75
CA GLU A 92 -14.95 -0.27 -8.66
C GLU A 92 -16.08 -0.98 -7.91
N ILE A 93 -15.75 -1.70 -6.83
CA ILE A 93 -16.74 -2.42 -6.02
C ILE A 93 -17.66 -1.45 -5.30
N LEU A 94 -17.12 -0.45 -4.60
CA LEU A 94 -17.94 0.49 -3.84
C LEU A 94 -18.72 1.46 -4.72
N SER A 95 -18.24 1.70 -5.95
CA SER A 95 -18.95 2.52 -6.95
C SER A 95 -20.07 1.78 -7.66
N ASN A 96 -20.16 0.45 -7.54
CA ASN A 96 -21.16 -0.37 -8.22
C ASN A 96 -22.05 -1.10 -7.22
N LYS A 97 -23.37 -0.83 -7.28
CA LYS A 97 -24.37 -1.36 -6.34
C LYS A 97 -24.43 -2.90 -6.32
N GLU A 98 -24.38 -3.54 -7.49
CA GLU A 98 -24.47 -5.00 -7.59
C GLU A 98 -23.19 -5.68 -7.05
N LEU A 99 -22.02 -5.11 -7.39
CA LEU A 99 -20.74 -5.61 -6.87
C LEU A 99 -20.66 -5.40 -5.36
N SER A 100 -21.09 -4.25 -4.84
CA SER A 100 -21.15 -3.99 -3.40
C SER A 100 -22.03 -5.02 -2.70
N LYS A 101 -23.22 -5.29 -3.23
CA LYS A 101 -24.13 -6.31 -2.69
C LYS A 101 -23.49 -7.69 -2.64
N LYS A 102 -22.86 -8.12 -3.72
CA LYS A 102 -22.14 -9.40 -3.77
C LYS A 102 -21.08 -9.51 -2.67
N TRP A 103 -20.33 -8.44 -2.43
CA TRP A 103 -19.29 -8.43 -1.39
C TRP A 103 -19.85 -8.32 0.02
N ILE A 104 -21.00 -7.66 0.21
CA ILE A 104 -21.77 -7.69 1.46
C ILE A 104 -22.19 -9.13 1.78
N ASP A 105 -22.82 -9.81 0.83
CA ASP A 105 -23.24 -11.22 0.99
C ASP A 105 -22.05 -12.12 1.35
N TYR A 106 -20.90 -11.88 0.74
CA TYR A 106 -19.71 -12.63 1.02
C TYR A 106 -19.12 -12.32 2.41
N ALA A 107 -19.12 -11.06 2.82
CA ALA A 107 -18.68 -10.64 4.15
C ALA A 107 -19.59 -11.22 5.25
N ILE A 108 -20.90 -11.30 5.00
CA ILE A 108 -21.86 -11.97 5.88
C ILE A 108 -21.53 -13.47 5.99
N LYS A 109 -21.28 -14.14 4.87
CA LYS A 109 -20.89 -15.57 4.84
C LYS A 109 -19.64 -15.85 5.64
N LEU A 110 -18.65 -14.97 5.59
CA LEU A 110 -17.42 -15.10 6.36
C LEU A 110 -17.60 -14.77 7.84
N ASN A 111 -18.78 -14.34 8.24
CA ASN A 111 -19.10 -13.99 9.63
C ASN A 111 -18.08 -13.02 10.26
N ARG A 112 -17.65 -12.04 9.46
CA ARG A 112 -16.54 -11.14 9.82
C ARG A 112 -16.87 -10.20 10.99
N ASN A 113 -18.16 -10.05 11.35
CA ASN A 113 -18.58 -9.15 12.42
C ASN A 113 -19.73 -9.72 13.25
N ILE A 114 -19.49 -10.82 13.94
CA ILE A 114 -20.43 -11.48 14.84
C ILE A 114 -21.04 -10.52 15.87
N LYS A 115 -20.30 -9.49 16.26
CA LYS A 115 -20.70 -8.52 17.30
C LYS A 115 -21.37 -7.26 16.76
N LYS A 116 -21.41 -7.07 15.44
CA LYS A 116 -22.02 -5.90 14.82
C LYS A 116 -23.28 -6.32 14.05
N PRO A 117 -24.41 -5.65 14.23
CA PRO A 117 -25.64 -5.98 13.51
C PRO A 117 -25.63 -5.55 12.03
N TYR A 118 -24.52 -5.04 11.51
CA TYR A 118 -24.38 -4.52 10.15
C TYR A 118 -22.93 -4.45 9.70
N LEU A 119 -22.76 -4.34 8.39
CA LEU A 119 -21.49 -4.20 7.71
C LEU A 119 -21.27 -2.75 7.24
N THR A 120 -20.02 -2.35 7.21
CA THR A 120 -19.58 -1.06 6.70
C THR A 120 -18.68 -1.27 5.47
N SER A 121 -18.35 -0.20 4.76
CA SER A 121 -17.37 -0.26 3.69
C SER A 121 -15.99 -0.76 4.16
N VAL A 122 -15.65 -0.56 5.44
CA VAL A 122 -14.45 -1.15 6.05
C VAL A 122 -14.53 -2.66 6.11
N ASP A 123 -15.67 -3.22 6.49
CA ASP A 123 -15.87 -4.66 6.57
C ASP A 123 -15.80 -5.30 5.18
N ILE A 124 -16.34 -4.63 4.16
CA ILE A 124 -16.21 -5.04 2.76
C ILE A 124 -14.75 -4.99 2.33
N PHE A 125 -14.04 -3.91 2.62
CA PHE A 125 -12.62 -3.78 2.30
C PHE A 125 -11.78 -4.88 2.97
N GLU A 126 -12.00 -5.16 4.24
CA GLU A 126 -11.28 -6.23 4.95
C GLU A 126 -11.60 -7.61 4.37
N CYS A 127 -12.87 -7.87 4.04
CA CYS A 127 -13.28 -9.09 3.37
C CYS A 127 -12.62 -9.25 2.00
N TYR A 128 -12.68 -8.20 1.19
CA TYR A 128 -12.04 -8.15 -0.12
C TYR A 128 -10.53 -8.42 0.00
N ARG A 129 -9.85 -7.74 0.91
CA ARG A 129 -8.42 -7.89 1.15
C ARG A 129 -8.02 -9.33 1.47
N LEU A 130 -8.82 -10.03 2.26
CA LEU A 130 -8.55 -11.43 2.62
C LEU A 130 -8.80 -12.40 1.47
N CYS A 131 -9.80 -12.13 0.64
CA CYS A 131 -10.25 -13.07 -0.38
C CYS A 131 -9.54 -12.92 -1.72
N LYS A 132 -9.24 -11.68 -2.08
CA LYS A 132 -8.55 -11.37 -3.35
C LYS A 132 -7.06 -11.07 -3.16
N GLY A 133 -6.62 -11.01 -1.92
CA GLY A 133 -5.33 -10.46 -1.58
C GLY A 133 -5.31 -8.95 -1.85
N SER A 134 -4.53 -8.23 -1.11
CA SER A 134 -4.25 -6.82 -1.40
C SER A 134 -2.77 -6.66 -1.69
N VAL A 135 -2.47 -5.68 -2.50
CA VAL A 135 -1.13 -5.11 -2.51
C VAL A 135 -0.79 -4.69 -1.09
N VAL A 136 0.37 -5.09 -0.61
CA VAL A 136 0.83 -4.77 0.74
C VAL A 136 2.04 -3.85 0.67
N PHE A 137 2.04 -2.85 1.53
CA PHE A 137 3.19 -1.97 1.66
C PHE A 137 4.42 -2.73 2.19
N PHE A 138 5.56 -2.48 1.60
CA PHE A 138 6.82 -2.87 2.22
C PHE A 138 6.94 -2.14 3.58
N LYS A 139 7.22 -2.91 4.64
CA LYS A 139 7.23 -2.37 6.00
C LYS A 139 8.41 -1.41 6.22
N PRO A 140 8.17 -0.14 6.59
CA PRO A 140 9.25 0.81 6.86
C PRO A 140 10.28 0.29 7.87
N PHE A 141 9.81 -0.42 8.89
CA PHE A 141 10.69 -0.98 9.91
C PHE A 141 11.69 -2.00 9.36
N THR A 142 11.34 -2.76 8.33
CA THR A 142 12.25 -3.74 7.71
C THR A 142 13.46 -3.02 7.10
N THR A 143 13.24 -1.92 6.38
CA THR A 143 14.35 -1.11 5.86
C THR A 143 15.18 -0.52 7.00
N LYS A 144 14.54 0.03 8.02
CA LYS A 144 15.24 0.55 9.20
C LYS A 144 16.16 -0.51 9.82
N TYR A 145 15.65 -1.73 9.99
CA TYR A 145 16.43 -2.86 10.50
C TYR A 145 17.62 -3.20 9.59
N LEU A 146 17.38 -3.33 8.28
CA LEU A 146 18.44 -3.67 7.32
C LEU A 146 19.53 -2.61 7.28
N CYS A 147 19.17 -1.33 7.18
CA CYS A 147 20.12 -0.22 7.20
C CYS A 147 20.96 -0.22 8.49
N THR A 148 20.35 -0.47 9.65
CA THR A 148 21.09 -0.57 10.91
C THR A 148 22.02 -1.78 10.92
N HIS A 149 21.55 -2.93 10.45
CA HIS A 149 22.32 -4.17 10.43
C HIS A 149 23.57 -4.05 9.55
N PHE A 150 23.42 -3.46 8.36
CA PHE A 150 24.52 -3.27 7.40
C PHE A 150 25.29 -1.96 7.62
N LYS A 151 24.91 -1.15 8.62
CA LYS A 151 25.55 0.15 8.92
C LYS A 151 25.53 1.11 7.72
N ALA A 152 24.43 1.05 6.95
CA ALA A 152 24.24 1.89 5.78
C ALA A 152 24.20 3.38 6.14
N THR A 153 24.63 4.22 5.22
CA THR A 153 24.57 5.69 5.31
C THR A 153 23.72 6.28 4.19
N ALA A 154 23.65 5.61 3.04
CA ALA A 154 22.90 6.07 1.88
C ALA A 154 22.24 4.89 1.15
N VAL A 155 20.96 5.01 0.84
CA VAL A 155 20.13 3.96 0.25
C VAL A 155 19.73 4.32 -1.16
N LEU A 156 19.99 3.40 -2.10
CA LEU A 156 19.39 3.41 -3.44
C LEU A 156 18.22 2.39 -3.48
N ASP A 157 17.09 2.81 -4.01
CA ASP A 157 15.86 2.01 -4.16
C ASP A 157 15.33 2.08 -5.60
N PRO A 158 15.84 1.23 -6.52
CA PRO A 158 15.49 1.30 -7.94
C PRO A 158 14.04 0.98 -8.31
N CYS A 159 13.24 0.45 -7.36
CA CYS A 159 11.82 0.19 -7.54
C CYS A 159 11.08 0.63 -6.27
N ALA A 160 11.00 1.94 -6.06
CA ALA A 160 10.64 2.56 -4.77
C ALA A 160 9.22 2.22 -4.28
N GLY A 161 8.29 1.94 -5.20
CA GLY A 161 6.93 1.53 -4.88
C GLY A 161 6.20 2.55 -3.99
N TRP A 162 5.73 2.11 -2.84
CA TRP A 162 4.82 2.87 -1.97
C TRP A 162 5.50 3.78 -0.93
N GLY A 163 6.83 3.84 -0.89
CA GLY A 163 7.57 4.72 0.03
C GLY A 163 7.89 4.09 1.40
N GLY A 164 7.66 2.79 1.57
CA GLY A 164 8.01 2.12 2.83
C GLY A 164 9.50 2.16 3.12
N ARG A 165 10.33 2.02 2.09
CA ARG A 165 11.78 2.06 2.20
C ARG A 165 12.32 3.46 2.42
N LEU A 166 11.70 4.47 1.79
CA LEU A 166 11.94 5.88 2.10
C LEU A 166 11.80 6.15 3.60
N LEU A 167 10.61 5.83 4.17
CA LEU A 167 10.36 6.09 5.60
C LEU A 167 11.34 5.35 6.50
N GLY A 168 11.70 4.11 6.15
CA GLY A 168 12.67 3.32 6.91
C GLY A 168 14.04 3.98 6.95
N ALA A 169 14.61 4.34 5.81
CA ALA A 169 15.90 4.99 5.68
C ALA A 169 15.90 6.37 6.35
N ARG A 170 14.90 7.21 6.04
CA ARG A 170 14.81 8.56 6.59
C ARG A 170 14.58 8.60 8.10
N SER A 171 13.97 7.57 8.69
CA SER A 171 13.84 7.46 10.15
C SER A 171 15.16 7.28 10.90
N LEU A 172 16.21 6.93 10.18
CA LEU A 172 17.62 6.89 10.66
C LEU A 172 18.42 8.12 10.27
N GLY A 173 17.82 9.07 9.53
CA GLY A 173 18.50 10.24 9.00
C GLY A 173 19.37 9.95 7.76
N LEU A 174 19.28 8.75 7.17
CA LEU A 174 20.12 8.34 6.05
C LEU A 174 19.72 9.06 4.75
N GLU A 175 20.65 9.20 3.82
CA GLU A 175 20.33 9.58 2.45
C GLU A 175 19.45 8.51 1.80
N TYR A 176 18.54 8.93 0.94
CA TYR A 176 17.65 8.02 0.21
C TYR A 176 17.37 8.56 -1.18
N THR A 177 17.63 7.74 -2.17
CA THR A 177 17.21 7.98 -3.56
C THR A 177 16.37 6.82 -4.03
N GLY A 178 15.12 7.12 -4.38
CA GLY A 178 14.17 6.16 -4.94
C GLY A 178 13.94 6.43 -6.41
N ILE A 179 13.74 5.38 -7.19
CA ILE A 179 13.38 5.43 -8.61
C ILE A 179 12.12 4.62 -8.81
N ASP A 180 11.15 5.16 -9.53
CA ASP A 180 9.92 4.45 -9.88
C ASP A 180 9.28 5.02 -11.13
N THR A 181 8.66 4.18 -11.94
CA THR A 181 7.93 4.61 -13.13
C THR A 181 6.49 5.05 -12.83
N ASN A 182 5.96 4.77 -11.64
CA ASN A 182 4.58 5.05 -11.28
C ASN A 182 4.34 6.52 -10.94
N ILE A 183 4.14 7.34 -11.96
CA ILE A 183 3.89 8.77 -11.83
C ILE A 183 2.62 9.11 -11.00
N ASN A 184 1.68 8.17 -10.86
CA ASN A 184 0.47 8.40 -10.04
C ASN A 184 0.80 8.61 -8.56
N LEU A 185 1.93 8.09 -8.10
CA LEU A 185 2.39 8.27 -6.72
C LEU A 185 3.12 9.60 -6.49
N LYS A 186 3.48 10.33 -7.56
CA LYS A 186 4.30 11.54 -7.46
C LYS A 186 3.76 12.56 -6.47
N LYS A 187 2.48 12.93 -6.60
CA LYS A 187 1.86 13.92 -5.70
C LYS A 187 1.94 13.53 -4.21
N ASN A 188 1.87 12.25 -3.93
CA ASN A 188 1.94 11.73 -2.56
C ASN A 188 3.39 11.68 -2.07
N TYR A 189 4.30 11.28 -2.95
CA TYR A 189 5.73 11.34 -2.66
C TYR A 189 6.23 12.76 -2.42
N ASP A 190 5.83 13.73 -3.23
CA ASP A 190 6.24 15.14 -3.05
C ASP A 190 5.93 15.61 -1.61
N LYS A 191 4.75 15.26 -1.08
CA LYS A 191 4.40 15.56 0.33
C LYS A 191 5.24 14.77 1.35
N MET A 192 5.57 13.50 1.05
CA MET A 192 6.42 12.70 1.92
C MET A 192 7.84 13.24 1.95
N LEU A 193 8.37 13.65 0.80
CA LEU A 193 9.71 14.23 0.67
C LEU A 193 9.82 15.58 1.37
N GLU A 194 8.78 16.42 1.27
CA GLU A 194 8.71 17.69 2.00
C GLU A 194 8.83 17.47 3.53
N LEU A 195 8.19 16.42 4.07
CA LEU A 195 8.16 16.16 5.50
C LEU A 195 9.36 15.35 6.01
N TYR A 196 9.86 14.41 5.22
CA TYR A 196 10.85 13.42 5.67
C TYR A 196 12.18 13.51 4.94
N GLY A 197 12.23 14.26 3.83
CA GLY A 197 13.40 14.37 2.97
C GLY A 197 13.62 13.15 2.08
N GLY A 198 14.71 13.16 1.32
CA GLY A 198 15.05 12.14 0.32
C GLY A 198 14.84 12.67 -1.10
N THR A 199 15.12 11.82 -2.08
CA THR A 199 14.99 12.13 -3.52
C THR A 199 14.16 11.05 -4.20
N MET A 200 13.32 11.44 -5.18
CA MET A 200 12.59 10.53 -6.05
C MET A 200 12.79 10.91 -7.51
N LEU A 201 13.19 9.95 -8.31
CA LEU A 201 13.27 10.02 -9.76
C LEU A 201 12.11 9.22 -10.37
N TYR A 202 11.40 9.82 -11.33
CA TYR A 202 10.26 9.18 -11.99
C TYR A 202 10.66 8.75 -13.39
N GLU A 203 11.41 7.66 -13.46
CA GLU A 203 12.00 7.14 -14.69
C GLU A 203 12.18 5.62 -14.61
N ASN A 204 12.59 5.02 -15.73
CA ASN A 204 12.93 3.61 -15.75
C ASN A 204 14.30 3.39 -15.10
N CYS A 205 14.35 2.58 -14.05
CA CYS A 205 15.61 2.31 -13.33
C CYS A 205 16.71 1.69 -14.21
N LEU A 206 16.36 1.01 -15.30
CA LEU A 206 17.34 0.48 -16.25
C LEU A 206 17.98 1.55 -17.15
N GLU A 207 17.38 2.73 -17.21
CA GLU A 207 17.85 3.87 -18.00
C GLU A 207 18.54 4.94 -17.13
N SER A 208 18.43 4.79 -15.79
CA SER A 208 19.04 5.70 -14.83
C SER A 208 20.55 5.46 -14.70
N ASP A 209 21.31 6.52 -14.52
CA ASP A 209 22.76 6.42 -14.24
C ASP A 209 23.03 6.39 -12.72
N PHE A 210 23.17 5.19 -12.17
CA PHE A 210 23.44 5.01 -10.74
C PHE A 210 24.82 5.52 -10.31
N SER A 211 25.77 5.70 -11.24
CA SER A 211 27.12 6.22 -10.90
C SER A 211 27.10 7.66 -10.39
N THR A 212 26.00 8.39 -10.67
CA THR A 212 25.80 9.76 -10.21
C THR A 212 25.08 9.84 -8.85
N ILE A 213 24.64 8.72 -8.32
CA ILE A 213 23.87 8.63 -7.07
C ILE A 213 24.80 8.17 -5.94
N ASN A 214 24.77 8.87 -4.81
CA ASN A 214 25.50 8.44 -3.62
C ASN A 214 24.70 7.34 -2.90
N TYR A 215 25.25 6.14 -2.77
CA TYR A 215 24.69 5.03 -1.99
C TYR A 215 25.76 4.02 -1.57
N ASP A 216 25.51 3.35 -0.46
CA ASP A 216 26.32 2.24 0.05
C ASP A 216 25.51 0.96 0.24
N ILE A 217 24.20 1.03 0.04
CA ILE A 217 23.31 -0.13 0.03
C ILE A 217 22.19 0.04 -0.99
N VAL A 218 21.84 -1.05 -1.65
CA VAL A 218 20.64 -1.15 -2.48
C VAL A 218 19.59 -1.96 -1.74
N ILE A 219 18.44 -1.35 -1.47
CA ILE A 219 17.29 -2.03 -0.86
C ILE A 219 16.07 -1.76 -1.72
N THR A 220 15.62 -2.77 -2.45
CA THR A 220 14.52 -2.61 -3.38
C THR A 220 13.55 -3.80 -3.36
N SER A 221 12.42 -3.64 -4.00
CA SER A 221 11.38 -4.65 -4.18
C SER A 221 10.93 -4.58 -5.64
N PRO A 222 11.67 -5.21 -6.54
CA PRO A 222 11.34 -5.17 -7.96
C PRO A 222 9.98 -5.81 -8.21
N PRO A 223 9.29 -5.49 -9.31
CA PRO A 223 8.03 -6.09 -9.66
C PRO A 223 8.15 -7.62 -9.70
N TYR A 224 7.16 -8.32 -9.14
CA TYR A 224 7.13 -9.79 -9.11
C TYR A 224 6.45 -10.32 -10.37
N LEU A 225 7.16 -10.31 -11.49
CA LEU A 225 6.58 -10.65 -12.81
C LEU A 225 5.31 -9.80 -13.04
N ASN A 226 4.21 -10.47 -13.32
CA ASN A 226 2.91 -9.87 -13.61
C ASN A 226 1.92 -10.00 -12.45
N ILE A 227 2.37 -10.35 -11.23
CA ILE A 227 1.48 -10.57 -10.07
C ILE A 227 0.75 -9.30 -9.67
N GLU A 228 1.42 -8.16 -9.75
CA GLU A 228 0.85 -6.84 -9.55
C GLU A 228 0.96 -6.05 -10.85
N GLN A 229 -0.17 -5.59 -11.37
CA GLN A 229 -0.19 -4.85 -12.62
C GLN A 229 -0.34 -3.37 -12.33
N TYR A 230 0.69 -2.64 -12.62
CA TYR A 230 0.71 -1.17 -12.59
C TYR A 230 0.63 -0.65 -14.03
N SER A 231 -0.11 0.45 -14.22
CA SER A 231 -0.42 0.99 -15.56
C SER A 231 0.81 1.34 -16.41
N HIS A 232 1.97 1.45 -15.79
CA HIS A 232 3.23 1.85 -16.45
C HIS A 232 4.28 0.74 -16.47
N MET A 233 3.93 -0.47 -16.00
CA MET A 233 4.85 -1.59 -15.95
C MET A 233 4.77 -2.40 -17.24
N PRO A 234 5.90 -2.75 -17.89
CA PRO A 234 5.88 -3.69 -19.00
C PRO A 234 5.42 -5.07 -18.52
N LEU A 235 4.61 -5.73 -19.32
CA LEU A 235 4.22 -7.11 -19.07
C LEU A 235 5.30 -8.03 -19.65
N PHE A 236 5.85 -8.91 -18.82
CA PHE A 236 6.81 -9.91 -19.25
C PHE A 236 6.07 -11.12 -19.83
N GLN A 237 6.53 -11.63 -20.98
CA GLN A 237 5.93 -12.78 -21.65
C GLN A 237 6.24 -14.10 -20.92
N SER A 238 7.38 -14.15 -20.27
CA SER A 238 7.84 -15.32 -19.52
C SER A 238 8.70 -14.93 -18.33
N GLU A 239 8.92 -15.87 -17.43
CA GLU A 239 9.88 -15.72 -16.33
C GLU A 239 11.32 -15.50 -16.85
N SER A 240 11.68 -16.17 -17.95
CA SER A 240 12.97 -16.00 -18.61
C SER A 240 13.18 -14.57 -19.09
N ASP A 241 12.16 -13.96 -19.70
CA ASP A 241 12.23 -12.56 -20.18
C ASP A 241 12.38 -11.60 -19.00
N TYR A 242 11.64 -11.83 -17.91
CA TYR A 242 11.77 -11.04 -16.70
C TYR A 242 13.20 -11.04 -16.15
N TYR A 243 13.84 -12.21 -16.06
CA TYR A 243 15.23 -12.30 -15.60
C TYR A 243 16.19 -11.64 -16.57
N LYS A 244 16.07 -11.93 -17.86
CA LYS A 244 17.00 -11.47 -18.89
C LYS A 244 16.89 -9.96 -19.13
N ASP A 245 15.67 -9.45 -19.24
CA ASP A 245 15.42 -8.10 -19.75
C ASP A 245 15.23 -7.08 -18.61
N PHE A 246 15.06 -7.56 -17.36
CA PHE A 246 14.86 -6.67 -16.24
C PHE A 246 15.78 -6.98 -15.03
N LEU A 247 15.61 -8.14 -14.38
CA LEU A 247 16.25 -8.35 -13.07
C LEU A 247 17.76 -8.45 -13.13
N ILE A 248 18.31 -9.20 -14.12
CA ILE A 248 19.76 -9.34 -14.26
C ILE A 248 20.43 -8.01 -14.68
N PRO A 249 19.90 -7.24 -15.66
CA PRO A 249 20.38 -5.90 -15.95
C PRO A 249 20.38 -4.99 -14.73
N LEU A 250 19.26 -4.95 -13.97
CA LEU A 250 19.15 -4.15 -12.77
C LEU A 250 20.23 -4.49 -11.72
N ILE A 251 20.41 -5.78 -11.43
CA ILE A 251 21.44 -6.23 -10.47
C ILE A 251 22.86 -5.85 -10.92
N LYS A 252 23.13 -5.92 -12.23
CA LYS A 252 24.46 -5.55 -12.77
C LYS A 252 24.73 -4.05 -12.71
N GLN A 253 23.69 -3.25 -12.70
CA GLN A 253 23.77 -1.79 -12.61
C GLN A 253 23.97 -1.31 -11.16
N CYS A 254 23.45 -2.05 -10.16
CA CYS A 254 23.66 -1.84 -8.73
C CYS A 254 25.07 -2.22 -8.28
#